data_4fc7534867c0e01b9a5990d063655c0b
#
_entry.id   4fc7534867c0e01b9a5990d063655c0b
#
_cell.length_a   1.000
_cell.length_b   1.000
_cell.length_c   1.000
_cell.angle_alpha   90.00
_cell.angle_beta   90.00
_cell.angle_gamma   90.00
#
_symmetry.space_group_name_H-M   'P 1'
#
loop_
_entity.id
_entity.type
_entity.pdbx_description
1 polymer ?
#
loop_
_entity_poly.entity_id
_entity_poly.type
_entity_poly.pdbx_seq_one_letter_code
_entity_poly.pdbx_strand_id
1 'polypeptide(L)'
;MPGHQRQPLLVIFIAAAVKAQCPNNCNLKGKCDPFGRCTCFSGWTGADCGYRKCPTHYAWADVASSDEVAHARAECSNRGLCDEGTGECECAEGFTGKACQHLACDRECGFKGKCVSMRNFASSQYNEDSRQFVYETPWDADKMYGCVCDSPYDAVFNCAFRRCPSGDDPMTPGQKNEVQYFKCMATGGTFVLLMAGHASGDIRTSMKEHQLKAALEQSAAITEVDVTYSIDNGTACTTDSVNVVRIEFTQDFGSLPPLVPLDDDLAGTIQVSADGQTVFTDSLGADFVSKKGTKEDEECSNRGICNPFDATCLCLDTNGDTFKSSDGYGNEGNRGDCGFAATAIDECPGMTACSGAGICDLSTYRCSCAKGFTGADCSLRTCPKGLAWFSYPSEAVWKSTSGLGHSSLHAIEPTRRWPGHPTPSSRRSYGDNIASMAWPPHAIEQTQLRRQHRVDGVGRPNFDFHAGPKTTSATTC
;
A
#
# COMPACT_ATOMS: atom_id res chain seq x y z
N MET A 1 -20.65 107.57 -34.49
CA MET A 1 -21.20 106.63 -33.43
C MET A 1 -20.36 105.43 -33.36
N PRO A 2 -19.68 105.13 -32.29
CA PRO A 2 -18.76 103.97 -32.21
C PRO A 2 -19.53 102.75 -31.76
N GLY A 3 -19.35 101.63 -32.49
CA GLY A 3 -19.92 100.35 -32.17
C GLY A 3 -19.15 99.60 -31.01
N HIS A 4 -19.91 99.25 -30.03
CA HIS A 4 -19.38 98.42 -28.93
C HIS A 4 -19.22 96.96 -29.41
N GLN A 5 -17.97 96.50 -29.53
CA GLN A 5 -17.63 95.08 -29.60
C GLN A 5 -17.73 94.44 -28.21
N ARG A 6 -18.65 93.52 -28.05
CA ARG A 6 -18.71 92.67 -26.86
C ARG A 6 -17.73 91.49 -27.09
N GLN A 7 -16.72 91.38 -26.18
CA GLN A 7 -15.85 90.24 -26.12
C GLN A 7 -16.59 89.05 -25.41
N PRO A 8 -16.51 87.80 -25.89
CA PRO A 8 -17.06 86.71 -25.14
C PRO A 8 -16.15 86.33 -23.95
N LEU A 9 -16.72 86.22 -22.76
CA LEU A 9 -16.05 85.68 -21.59
C LEU A 9 -15.89 84.19 -21.78
N LEU A 10 -14.64 83.74 -21.92
CA LEU A 10 -14.30 82.29 -21.92
C LEU A 10 -14.31 81.81 -20.44
N VAL A 11 -15.38 81.16 -20.03
CA VAL A 11 -15.45 80.48 -18.74
C VAL A 11 -14.69 79.16 -18.86
N ILE A 12 -13.45 79.15 -18.32
CA ILE A 12 -12.66 77.86 -18.19
C ILE A 12 -13.21 77.14 -16.95
N PHE A 13 -13.98 76.08 -17.23
CA PHE A 13 -14.31 75.06 -16.23
C PHE A 13 -13.04 74.26 -15.93
N ILE A 14 -12.35 74.60 -14.82
CA ILE A 14 -11.33 73.73 -14.23
C ILE A 14 -12.10 72.58 -13.54
N ALA A 15 -12.29 71.49 -14.26
CA ALA A 15 -12.76 70.26 -13.65
C ALA A 15 -11.64 69.79 -12.68
N ALA A 16 -11.82 70.09 -11.38
CA ALA A 16 -10.99 69.45 -10.38
C ALA A 16 -11.20 67.95 -10.49
N ALA A 17 -10.18 67.22 -10.94
CA ALA A 17 -10.18 65.76 -10.92
C ALA A 17 -10.29 65.31 -9.47
N VAL A 18 -11.51 64.97 -9.06
CA VAL A 18 -11.75 64.33 -7.78
C VAL A 18 -11.01 62.99 -7.86
N LYS A 19 -9.85 62.88 -7.20
CA LYS A 19 -9.17 61.57 -7.05
C LYS A 19 -10.14 60.67 -6.33
N ALA A 20 -10.59 59.63 -6.99
CA ALA A 20 -11.43 58.61 -6.36
C ALA A 20 -10.65 57.98 -5.18
N GLN A 21 -11.26 58.05 -4.00
CA GLN A 21 -10.65 57.53 -2.76
C GLN A 21 -10.91 56.02 -2.69
N CYS A 22 -9.87 55.24 -2.48
CA CYS A 22 -10.01 53.82 -2.32
C CYS A 22 -10.70 53.41 -1.00
N PRO A 23 -11.52 52.36 -0.99
CA PRO A 23 -12.15 51.86 0.21
C PRO A 23 -11.11 51.56 1.30
N ASN A 24 -11.34 52.02 2.51
CA ASN A 24 -10.47 51.82 3.68
C ASN A 24 -8.97 52.09 3.44
N ASN A 25 -8.62 52.93 2.46
CA ASN A 25 -7.25 53.15 2.00
C ASN A 25 -6.52 51.83 1.68
N CYS A 26 -7.23 50.89 1.08
CA CYS A 26 -6.78 49.51 0.78
C CYS A 26 -6.23 48.76 2.00
N ASN A 27 -6.66 49.09 3.20
CA ASN A 27 -6.18 48.60 4.51
C ASN A 27 -4.64 48.58 4.63
N LEU A 28 -3.93 49.45 3.90
CA LEU A 28 -2.47 49.45 3.76
C LEU A 28 -1.87 48.15 3.22
N LYS A 29 -2.70 47.31 2.61
CA LYS A 29 -2.35 45.97 2.08
C LYS A 29 -2.51 45.92 0.57
N GLY A 30 -2.57 47.08 -0.08
CA GLY A 30 -2.68 47.24 -1.52
C GLY A 30 -2.32 48.63 -2.01
N LYS A 31 -2.34 48.83 -3.31
CA LYS A 31 -2.13 50.12 -3.98
C LYS A 31 -3.47 50.63 -4.51
N CYS A 32 -3.76 51.91 -4.23
CA CYS A 32 -4.92 52.61 -4.75
C CYS A 32 -4.65 53.08 -6.19
N ASP A 33 -5.53 52.75 -7.15
CA ASP A 33 -5.46 53.25 -8.52
C ASP A 33 -6.18 54.62 -8.64
N PRO A 34 -5.96 55.37 -9.74
CA PRO A 34 -6.63 56.67 -9.96
C PRO A 34 -8.16 56.61 -10.04
N PHE A 35 -8.71 55.42 -10.24
CA PHE A 35 -10.16 55.12 -10.35
C PHE A 35 -10.80 54.72 -9.03
N GLY A 36 -10.04 54.72 -7.93
CA GLY A 36 -10.53 54.35 -6.60
C GLY A 36 -10.63 52.82 -6.35
N ARG A 37 -9.91 52.02 -7.11
CA ARG A 37 -9.86 50.56 -6.92
C ARG A 37 -8.55 50.16 -6.25
N CYS A 38 -8.63 49.20 -5.33
CA CYS A 38 -7.47 48.63 -4.69
C CYS A 38 -6.88 47.45 -5.49
N THR A 39 -5.56 47.52 -5.75
CA THR A 39 -4.78 46.36 -6.21
C THR A 39 -4.06 45.80 -4.97
N CYS A 40 -4.52 44.64 -4.47
CA CYS A 40 -4.03 44.07 -3.24
C CYS A 40 -2.63 43.46 -3.40
N PHE A 41 -1.83 43.54 -2.35
CA PHE A 41 -0.56 42.81 -2.27
C PHE A 41 -0.80 41.29 -2.21
N SER A 42 0.24 40.51 -2.50
CA SER A 42 0.18 39.04 -2.44
C SER A 42 -0.35 38.57 -1.07
N GLY A 43 -1.26 37.60 -1.09
CA GLY A 43 -1.90 37.07 0.12
C GLY A 43 -3.13 37.84 0.61
N TRP A 44 -3.52 38.95 -0.06
CA TRP A 44 -4.69 39.75 0.29
C TRP A 44 -5.70 39.84 -0.86
N THR A 45 -6.98 39.97 -0.52
CA THR A 45 -8.10 40.07 -1.45
C THR A 45 -9.23 40.94 -0.90
N GLY A 46 -10.31 41.07 -1.66
CA GLY A 46 -11.44 41.92 -1.34
C GLY A 46 -11.33 43.31 -1.97
N ALA A 47 -12.44 44.06 -1.98
CA ALA A 47 -12.51 45.37 -2.60
C ALA A 47 -11.58 46.41 -1.93
N ASP A 48 -11.28 46.22 -0.66
CA ASP A 48 -10.42 47.05 0.18
C ASP A 48 -9.16 46.32 0.66
N CYS A 49 -8.86 45.12 0.16
CA CYS A 49 -7.76 44.25 0.61
C CYS A 49 -7.85 43.88 2.11
N GLY A 50 -9.07 43.80 2.64
CA GLY A 50 -9.31 43.45 4.04
C GLY A 50 -9.16 41.98 4.35
N TYR A 51 -9.33 41.12 3.35
CA TYR A 51 -9.37 39.66 3.49
C TYR A 51 -8.06 39.01 3.09
N ARG A 52 -7.76 37.88 3.70
CA ARG A 52 -6.63 37.02 3.31
C ARG A 52 -7.06 36.01 2.23
N LYS A 53 -6.12 35.69 1.37
CA LYS A 53 -6.29 34.57 0.40
C LYS A 53 -5.89 33.27 1.05
N CYS A 54 -6.72 32.25 0.93
CA CYS A 54 -6.34 30.91 1.32
C CYS A 54 -5.43 30.23 0.28
N PRO A 55 -4.67 29.23 0.70
CA PRO A 55 -3.85 28.43 -0.20
C PRO A 55 -4.67 27.75 -1.28
N THR A 56 -4.08 27.63 -2.48
CA THR A 56 -4.69 26.95 -3.61
C THR A 56 -3.87 25.74 -4.01
N HIS A 57 -4.53 24.66 -4.37
CA HIS A 57 -3.90 23.49 -4.98
C HIS A 57 -4.82 22.90 -6.06
N TYR A 58 -4.41 21.84 -6.74
CA TYR A 58 -5.27 21.16 -7.71
C TYR A 58 -6.55 20.65 -7.05
N ALA A 59 -7.69 20.99 -7.62
CA ALA A 59 -8.99 20.59 -7.11
C ALA A 59 -9.14 19.06 -7.08
N TRP A 60 -9.84 18.56 -6.08
CA TRP A 60 -10.23 17.15 -6.03
C TRP A 60 -11.33 16.79 -7.02
N ALA A 61 -12.20 17.75 -7.30
CA ALA A 61 -13.25 17.65 -8.30
C ALA A 61 -13.41 19.02 -8.97
N ASP A 62 -13.42 19.03 -10.28
CA ASP A 62 -13.64 20.20 -11.11
C ASP A 62 -14.23 19.78 -12.45
N VAL A 63 -14.70 20.74 -13.25
CA VAL A 63 -15.19 20.50 -14.61
C VAL A 63 -14.01 20.18 -15.51
N ALA A 64 -14.09 19.05 -16.21
CA ALA A 64 -13.07 18.67 -17.19
C ALA A 64 -13.02 19.71 -18.32
N SER A 65 -11.83 20.23 -18.61
CA SER A 65 -11.59 21.14 -19.72
C SER A 65 -11.09 20.41 -20.99
N SER A 66 -10.63 19.17 -20.86
CA SER A 66 -10.27 18.23 -21.93
C SER A 66 -10.24 16.80 -21.37
N ASP A 67 -10.03 15.81 -22.23
CA ASP A 67 -9.94 14.39 -21.80
C ASP A 67 -8.85 14.12 -20.75
N GLU A 68 -7.82 14.96 -20.69
CA GLU A 68 -6.67 14.79 -19.78
C GLU A 68 -6.60 15.87 -18.70
N VAL A 69 -7.49 16.86 -18.69
CA VAL A 69 -7.43 18.00 -17.77
C VAL A 69 -8.77 18.21 -17.07
N ALA A 70 -8.83 17.80 -15.81
CA ALA A 70 -10.03 17.92 -14.97
C ALA A 70 -9.76 18.50 -13.58
N HIS A 71 -8.54 18.96 -13.30
CA HIS A 71 -8.13 19.37 -11.95
C HIS A 71 -7.44 20.74 -11.99
N ALA A 72 -8.20 21.82 -12.23
CA ALA A 72 -7.70 23.18 -12.15
C ALA A 72 -7.29 23.51 -10.70
N ARG A 73 -6.47 24.55 -10.52
CA ARG A 73 -6.15 25.04 -9.16
C ARG A 73 -7.36 25.76 -8.58
N ALA A 74 -7.73 25.34 -7.37
CA ALA A 74 -8.84 25.89 -6.61
C ALA A 74 -8.42 26.21 -5.18
N GLU A 75 -9.09 27.18 -4.58
CA GLU A 75 -8.94 27.52 -3.17
C GLU A 75 -9.35 26.33 -2.31
N CYS A 76 -8.51 26.00 -1.30
CA CYS A 76 -8.69 24.83 -0.45
C CYS A 76 -8.95 23.53 -1.23
N SER A 77 -8.43 23.44 -2.47
CA SER A 77 -8.59 22.27 -3.39
C SER A 77 -10.05 21.85 -3.63
N ASN A 78 -11.04 22.75 -3.44
CA ASN A 78 -12.48 22.43 -3.42
C ASN A 78 -12.85 21.37 -2.34
N ARG A 79 -12.05 21.27 -1.25
CA ARG A 79 -12.27 20.33 -0.13
C ARG A 79 -12.09 20.98 1.23
N GLY A 80 -12.36 22.26 1.32
CA GLY A 80 -12.35 23.03 2.57
C GLY A 80 -12.98 24.39 2.38
N LEU A 81 -13.21 25.06 3.49
CA LEU A 81 -13.68 26.45 3.56
C LEU A 81 -12.50 27.36 3.87
N CYS A 82 -12.43 28.48 3.19
CA CYS A 82 -11.43 29.49 3.48
C CYS A 82 -11.88 30.34 4.67
N ASP A 83 -11.08 30.43 5.72
CA ASP A 83 -11.18 31.50 6.71
C ASP A 83 -10.46 32.73 6.17
N GLU A 84 -11.20 33.65 5.62
CA GLU A 84 -10.64 34.89 5.04
C GLU A 84 -10.02 35.82 6.10
N GLY A 85 -10.26 35.60 7.39
CA GLY A 85 -9.65 36.34 8.49
C GLY A 85 -8.21 35.89 8.73
N THR A 86 -7.96 34.62 8.78
CA THR A 86 -6.65 33.99 9.02
C THR A 86 -5.90 33.68 7.73
N GLY A 87 -6.62 33.38 6.63
CA GLY A 87 -6.07 32.88 5.38
C GLY A 87 -5.75 31.38 5.42
N GLU A 88 -6.42 30.66 6.30
CA GLU A 88 -6.26 29.22 6.47
C GLU A 88 -7.47 28.45 5.92
N CYS A 89 -7.24 27.24 5.45
CA CYS A 89 -8.29 26.35 5.00
C CYS A 89 -8.77 25.46 6.15
N GLU A 90 -10.07 25.51 6.45
CA GLU A 90 -10.73 24.49 7.25
C GLU A 90 -11.13 23.33 6.34
N CYS A 91 -10.40 22.21 6.44
CA CYS A 91 -10.60 21.07 5.55
C CYS A 91 -11.85 20.27 5.89
N ALA A 92 -12.54 19.80 4.86
CA ALA A 92 -13.60 18.80 5.01
C ALA A 92 -13.05 17.50 5.60
N GLU A 93 -13.92 16.73 6.26
CA GLU A 93 -13.56 15.43 6.84
C GLU A 93 -12.88 14.50 5.80
N GLY A 94 -11.82 13.84 6.21
CA GLY A 94 -11.02 12.99 5.33
C GLY A 94 -9.95 13.72 4.49
N PHE A 95 -9.83 15.05 4.63
CA PHE A 95 -8.83 15.83 3.92
C PHE A 95 -7.90 16.59 4.87
N THR A 96 -6.68 16.83 4.43
CA THR A 96 -5.64 17.52 5.22
C THR A 96 -4.67 18.27 4.32
N GLY A 97 -3.70 18.95 4.94
CA GLY A 97 -2.74 19.81 4.28
C GLY A 97 -3.18 21.26 4.25
N LYS A 98 -2.25 22.20 3.98
CA LYS A 98 -2.52 23.65 4.03
C LYS A 98 -3.64 24.11 3.09
N ALA A 99 -3.82 23.40 1.96
CA ALA A 99 -4.86 23.64 0.97
C ALA A 99 -5.82 22.45 0.84
N CYS A 100 -5.95 21.61 1.86
CA CYS A 100 -6.78 20.39 1.84
C CYS A 100 -6.48 19.48 0.65
N GLN A 101 -5.20 19.45 0.25
CA GLN A 101 -4.75 18.77 -0.97
C GLN A 101 -4.41 17.29 -0.79
N HIS A 102 -4.42 16.78 0.45
CA HIS A 102 -4.09 15.38 0.77
C HIS A 102 -5.27 14.66 1.38
N LEU A 103 -5.41 13.36 1.13
CA LEU A 103 -6.25 12.49 1.96
C LEU A 103 -5.62 12.36 3.35
N ALA A 104 -6.45 12.41 4.38
CA ALA A 104 -6.02 12.14 5.74
C ALA A 104 -6.02 10.63 6.00
N CYS A 105 -4.95 10.11 6.60
CA CYS A 105 -5.02 8.79 7.22
C CYS A 105 -5.73 8.93 8.58
N ASP A 106 -6.69 8.03 8.84
CA ASP A 106 -7.42 8.03 10.11
C ASP A 106 -6.44 7.87 11.28
N ARG A 107 -6.52 8.80 12.26
CA ARG A 107 -5.67 8.81 13.46
C ARG A 107 -4.20 8.50 13.19
N GLU A 108 -3.65 9.06 12.10
CA GLU A 108 -2.25 8.80 11.73
C GLU A 108 -1.91 7.30 11.71
N CYS A 109 -2.74 6.50 11.03
CA CYS A 109 -2.59 5.04 10.97
C CYS A 109 -2.69 4.35 12.34
N GLY A 110 -3.50 4.88 13.25
CA GLY A 110 -3.66 4.33 14.60
C GLY A 110 -2.38 4.37 15.43
N PHE A 111 -1.40 5.19 15.06
CA PHE A 111 -0.04 5.26 15.64
C PHE A 111 0.74 3.93 15.55
N LYS A 112 0.39 3.07 14.58
CA LYS A 112 0.99 1.75 14.33
C LYS A 112 1.51 1.63 12.90
N GLY A 113 1.85 2.76 12.29
CA GLY A 113 2.33 2.86 10.93
C GLY A 113 2.56 4.30 10.54
N LYS A 114 2.92 4.50 9.28
CA LYS A 114 3.19 5.81 8.69
C LYS A 114 2.17 6.12 7.61
N CYS A 115 1.60 7.32 7.67
CA CYS A 115 0.76 7.85 6.59
C CYS A 115 1.68 8.38 5.48
N VAL A 116 1.66 7.76 4.32
CA VAL A 116 2.55 8.10 3.19
C VAL A 116 1.76 8.36 1.92
N SER A 117 2.31 9.18 1.02
CA SER A 117 1.72 9.39 -0.31
C SER A 117 1.91 8.14 -1.19
N MET A 118 1.06 8.01 -2.22
CA MET A 118 1.20 6.93 -3.21
C MET A 118 2.57 6.95 -3.89
N ARG A 119 3.13 8.14 -4.16
CA ARG A 119 4.51 8.30 -4.66
C ARG A 119 5.53 7.63 -3.75
N ASN A 120 5.51 8.00 -2.46
CA ASN A 120 6.46 7.48 -1.48
C ASN A 120 6.24 5.99 -1.21
N PHE A 121 4.99 5.56 -1.23
CA PHE A 121 4.67 4.14 -1.08
C PHE A 121 5.22 3.34 -2.26
N ALA A 122 4.95 3.75 -3.50
CA ALA A 122 5.49 3.07 -4.68
C ALA A 122 7.02 3.01 -4.66
N SER A 123 7.69 4.12 -4.31
CA SER A 123 9.15 4.16 -4.24
C SER A 123 9.75 3.31 -3.11
N SER A 124 8.96 2.86 -2.15
CA SER A 124 9.39 1.93 -1.10
C SER A 124 9.15 0.46 -1.44
N GLN A 125 8.49 0.19 -2.56
CA GLN A 125 8.16 -1.16 -3.00
C GLN A 125 9.08 -1.63 -4.13
N TYR A 126 9.31 -2.92 -4.17
CA TYR A 126 10.14 -3.58 -5.16
C TYR A 126 9.39 -4.75 -5.78
N ASN A 127 9.66 -5.03 -7.03
CA ASN A 127 9.11 -6.20 -7.70
C ASN A 127 9.96 -7.45 -7.46
N GLU A 128 9.58 -8.55 -8.11
CA GLU A 128 10.32 -9.81 -8.08
C GLU A 128 11.77 -9.69 -8.58
N ASP A 129 12.06 -8.73 -9.48
CA ASP A 129 13.42 -8.45 -9.97
C ASP A 129 14.16 -7.41 -9.08
N SER A 130 13.65 -7.10 -7.88
CA SER A 130 14.15 -6.05 -6.97
C SER A 130 14.24 -4.65 -7.60
N ARG A 131 13.41 -4.38 -8.62
CA ARG A 131 13.29 -3.04 -9.20
C ARG A 131 12.25 -2.24 -8.44
N GLN A 132 12.60 -1.01 -8.14
CA GLN A 132 11.73 -0.08 -7.44
C GLN A 132 10.55 0.36 -8.32
N PHE A 133 9.37 0.41 -7.75
CA PHE A 133 8.20 0.97 -8.44
C PHE A 133 8.29 2.50 -8.54
N VAL A 134 7.69 3.05 -9.61
CA VAL A 134 7.66 4.48 -9.89
C VAL A 134 6.21 4.94 -10.07
N TYR A 135 5.79 5.93 -9.27
CA TYR A 135 4.49 6.57 -9.38
C TYR A 135 4.65 8.08 -9.16
N GLU A 136 5.18 8.80 -10.17
CA GLU A 136 5.62 10.18 -10.01
C GLU A 136 4.75 11.20 -10.75
N THR A 137 4.21 10.82 -11.90
CA THR A 137 3.53 11.75 -12.82
C THR A 137 2.02 11.87 -12.65
N PRO A 138 1.26 10.86 -12.16
CA PRO A 138 -0.18 11.00 -12.00
C PRO A 138 -0.54 12.12 -11.03
N TRP A 139 -1.69 12.79 -11.30
CA TRP A 139 -2.16 13.94 -10.52
C TRP A 139 -2.40 13.63 -9.03
N ASP A 140 -2.63 12.36 -8.73
CA ASP A 140 -2.95 11.83 -7.40
C ASP A 140 -1.72 11.29 -6.65
N ALA A 141 -0.54 11.23 -7.29
CA ALA A 141 0.68 10.69 -6.69
C ALA A 141 1.00 11.28 -5.30
N ASP A 142 0.79 12.59 -5.13
CA ASP A 142 1.00 13.32 -3.87
C ASP A 142 -0.32 13.71 -3.19
N LYS A 143 -1.47 13.20 -3.64
CA LYS A 143 -2.78 13.48 -3.07
C LYS A 143 -3.36 12.28 -2.33
N MET A 144 -3.19 11.09 -2.90
CA MET A 144 -3.60 9.84 -2.27
C MET A 144 -2.58 9.46 -1.21
N TYR A 145 -3.08 9.29 -0.01
CA TYR A 145 -2.32 8.84 1.14
C TYR A 145 -2.93 7.57 1.71
N GLY A 146 -2.10 6.71 2.24
CA GLY A 146 -2.50 5.48 2.91
C GLY A 146 -1.50 5.08 3.98
N CYS A 147 -1.87 4.06 4.74
CA CYS A 147 -1.07 3.58 5.84
C CYS A 147 -0.09 2.50 5.39
N VAL A 148 1.18 2.69 5.71
CA VAL A 148 2.19 1.64 5.75
C VAL A 148 2.35 1.24 7.22
N CYS A 149 1.87 0.07 7.55
CA CYS A 149 1.81 -0.39 8.94
C CYS A 149 3.13 -1.01 9.39
N ASP A 150 3.45 -0.77 10.66
CA ASP A 150 4.55 -1.47 11.32
C ASP A 150 4.16 -2.95 11.52
N SER A 151 5.12 -3.87 11.37
CA SER A 151 4.87 -5.29 11.66
C SER A 151 4.48 -5.46 13.14
N PRO A 152 3.50 -6.28 13.47
CA PRO A 152 2.71 -7.20 12.65
C PRO A 152 1.36 -6.65 12.15
N TYR A 153 1.17 -5.34 12.12
CA TYR A 153 -0.12 -4.73 11.76
C TYR A 153 -0.37 -4.79 10.24
N ASP A 154 -1.65 -4.89 9.86
CA ASP A 154 -2.10 -4.90 8.48
C ASP A 154 -2.64 -3.52 8.07
N ALA A 155 -2.47 -3.17 6.79
CA ALA A 155 -3.00 -1.93 6.22
C ALA A 155 -4.54 -1.88 6.17
N VAL A 156 -5.21 -3.00 6.38
CA VAL A 156 -6.66 -3.05 6.52
C VAL A 156 -7.09 -2.23 7.74
N PHE A 157 -8.07 -1.33 7.54
CA PHE A 157 -8.57 -0.42 8.57
C PHE A 157 -7.49 0.40 9.29
N ASN A 158 -6.56 0.97 8.52
CA ASN A 158 -5.54 1.89 9.05
C ASN A 158 -4.69 1.29 10.18
N CYS A 159 -4.16 0.11 9.96
CA CYS A 159 -3.33 -0.62 10.92
C CYS A 159 -4.05 -1.03 12.23
N ALA A 160 -5.38 -1.13 12.18
CA ALA A 160 -6.15 -1.55 13.36
C ALA A 160 -6.04 -3.05 13.64
N PHE A 161 -5.79 -3.85 12.63
CA PHE A 161 -5.70 -5.29 12.71
C PHE A 161 -4.26 -5.79 12.63
N ARG A 162 -4.03 -7.01 13.11
CA ARG A 162 -2.75 -7.71 13.03
C ARG A 162 -2.86 -8.85 12.02
N ARG A 163 -1.74 -9.19 11.41
CA ARG A 163 -1.63 -10.39 10.60
C ARG A 163 -1.45 -11.60 11.51
N CYS A 164 -2.20 -12.65 11.24
CA CYS A 164 -1.93 -13.93 11.86
C CYS A 164 -0.66 -14.56 11.27
N PRO A 165 -0.01 -15.46 12.01
CA PRO A 165 1.07 -16.27 11.48
C PRO A 165 0.63 -17.03 10.23
N SER A 166 1.53 -17.12 9.25
CA SER A 166 1.35 -17.96 8.06
C SER A 166 2.36 -19.11 8.07
N GLY A 167 2.05 -20.14 7.32
CA GLY A 167 2.86 -21.32 7.24
C GLY A 167 2.45 -22.27 6.12
N ASP A 168 3.15 -23.38 6.06
CA ASP A 168 2.93 -24.47 5.15
C ASP A 168 1.69 -25.28 5.54
N ASP A 169 0.89 -25.73 4.57
CA ASP A 169 -0.26 -26.61 4.81
C ASP A 169 0.25 -28.04 5.11
N PRO A 170 0.08 -28.56 6.33
CA PRO A 170 0.66 -29.86 6.71
C PRO A 170 0.06 -31.06 5.96
N MET A 171 -1.01 -30.84 5.19
CA MET A 171 -1.70 -31.91 4.43
C MET A 171 -1.28 -31.96 2.97
N THR A 172 -0.39 -31.08 2.51
CA THR A 172 0.14 -31.07 1.15
C THR A 172 1.55 -31.66 1.12
N PRO A 173 1.73 -32.93 0.72
CA PRO A 173 3.02 -33.59 0.80
C PRO A 173 3.94 -33.27 -0.38
N GLY A 174 5.25 -33.46 -0.18
CA GLY A 174 6.24 -33.41 -1.26
C GLY A 174 6.73 -31.99 -1.61
N GLN A 175 6.40 -31.02 -0.83
CA GLN A 175 6.82 -29.64 -1.00
C GLN A 175 8.28 -29.44 -0.60
N LYS A 176 8.88 -28.35 -1.11
CA LYS A 176 10.31 -28.06 -1.01
C LYS A 176 10.54 -26.62 -0.60
N ASN A 177 11.61 -26.42 0.14
CA ASN A 177 12.15 -25.09 0.40
C ASN A 177 12.70 -24.45 -0.89
N GLU A 178 12.65 -23.14 -0.98
CA GLU A 178 13.36 -22.38 -2.01
C GLU A 178 14.87 -22.56 -1.81
N VAL A 179 15.60 -22.78 -2.91
CA VAL A 179 17.06 -22.85 -2.92
C VAL A 179 17.59 -21.92 -4.00
N GLN A 180 18.34 -20.91 -3.59
CA GLN A 180 19.05 -20.02 -4.50
C GLN A 180 20.56 -20.21 -4.38
N TYR A 181 21.28 -19.88 -5.44
CA TYR A 181 22.73 -20.01 -5.49
C TYR A 181 23.36 -18.69 -5.88
N PHE A 182 24.57 -18.44 -5.39
CA PHE A 182 25.44 -17.46 -5.99
C PHE A 182 26.85 -18.00 -6.15
N LYS A 183 27.59 -17.41 -7.07
CA LYS A 183 29.03 -17.54 -7.20
C LYS A 183 29.69 -16.18 -7.23
N CYS A 184 30.79 -16.03 -6.53
CA CYS A 184 31.50 -14.79 -6.39
C CYS A 184 33.00 -15.01 -6.68
N MET A 185 33.53 -14.23 -7.65
CA MET A 185 34.96 -14.19 -8.00
C MET A 185 35.47 -12.79 -7.68
N ALA A 186 36.20 -12.64 -6.58
CA ALA A 186 36.66 -11.34 -6.12
C ALA A 186 37.97 -11.45 -5.30
N THR A 187 38.80 -10.42 -5.39
CA THR A 187 40.08 -10.31 -4.64
C THR A 187 39.89 -9.62 -3.29
N GLY A 188 38.78 -8.96 -3.06
CA GLY A 188 38.46 -8.25 -1.82
C GLY A 188 37.22 -7.40 -1.95
N GLY A 189 36.89 -6.68 -0.86
CA GLY A 189 35.70 -5.82 -0.79
C GLY A 189 34.53 -6.45 -0.06
N THR A 190 33.41 -5.79 -0.18
CA THR A 190 32.12 -6.19 0.42
C THR A 190 30.99 -6.05 -0.59
N PHE A 191 29.90 -6.75 -0.35
CA PHE A 191 28.63 -6.62 -1.08
C PHE A 191 27.46 -6.89 -0.13
N VAL A 192 26.26 -6.53 -0.54
CA VAL A 192 25.02 -6.90 0.13
C VAL A 192 24.12 -7.64 -0.84
N LEU A 193 23.25 -8.49 -0.31
CA LEU A 193 22.20 -9.15 -1.09
C LEU A 193 20.84 -8.56 -0.70
N LEU A 194 20.11 -8.07 -1.68
CA LEU A 194 18.75 -7.59 -1.50
C LEU A 194 17.75 -8.72 -1.76
N MET A 195 16.76 -8.85 -0.89
CA MET A 195 15.56 -9.65 -1.12
C MET A 195 14.33 -8.77 -0.95
N ALA A 196 13.54 -8.63 -2.02
CA ALA A 196 12.37 -7.73 -2.04
C ALA A 196 12.70 -6.29 -1.56
N GLY A 197 13.91 -5.79 -1.86
CA GLY A 197 14.37 -4.46 -1.46
C GLY A 197 14.93 -4.34 -0.04
N HIS A 198 14.93 -5.41 0.74
CA HIS A 198 15.56 -5.46 2.07
C HIS A 198 16.99 -5.98 1.98
N ALA A 199 17.93 -5.20 2.48
CA ALA A 199 19.34 -5.55 2.43
C ALA A 199 19.73 -6.55 3.52
N SER A 200 20.63 -7.47 3.18
CA SER A 200 21.39 -8.25 4.17
C SER A 200 22.36 -7.34 4.95
N GLY A 201 23.01 -7.89 5.96
CA GLY A 201 24.24 -7.27 6.47
C GLY A 201 25.37 -7.30 5.43
N ASP A 202 26.46 -6.51 5.68
CA ASP A 202 27.63 -6.47 4.81
C ASP A 202 28.29 -7.84 4.71
N ILE A 203 28.43 -8.34 3.49
CA ILE A 203 29.06 -9.63 3.21
C ILE A 203 30.49 -9.37 2.71
N ARG A 204 31.48 -9.85 3.49
CA ARG A 204 32.89 -9.79 3.10
C ARG A 204 33.25 -11.03 2.29
N THR A 205 34.15 -10.87 1.34
CA THR A 205 34.66 -11.96 0.49
C THR A 205 35.17 -13.16 1.27
N SER A 206 35.75 -12.95 2.48
CA SER A 206 36.32 -13.97 3.34
C SER A 206 35.37 -14.66 4.30
N MET A 207 34.08 -14.34 4.29
CA MET A 207 33.10 -14.94 5.21
C MET A 207 32.97 -16.44 5.03
N LYS A 208 32.82 -17.14 6.14
CA LYS A 208 32.47 -18.56 6.22
C LYS A 208 30.95 -18.73 6.28
N GLU A 209 30.47 -19.94 6.03
CA GLU A 209 29.04 -20.28 5.97
C GLU A 209 28.21 -19.68 7.11
N HIS A 210 28.64 -19.90 8.37
CA HIS A 210 27.92 -19.39 9.56
C HIS A 210 27.92 -17.84 9.64
N GLN A 211 28.96 -17.17 9.13
CA GLN A 211 29.01 -15.72 9.09
C GLN A 211 28.12 -15.16 7.99
N LEU A 212 28.10 -15.83 6.83
CA LEU A 212 27.21 -15.48 5.72
C LEU A 212 25.74 -15.68 6.13
N LYS A 213 25.41 -16.83 6.77
CA LYS A 213 24.07 -17.06 7.35
C LYS A 213 23.66 -15.89 8.25
N ALA A 214 24.50 -15.53 9.21
CA ALA A 214 24.22 -14.44 10.14
C ALA A 214 24.08 -13.05 9.44
N ALA A 215 24.79 -12.83 8.32
CA ALA A 215 24.64 -11.60 7.54
C ALA A 215 23.32 -11.59 6.75
N LEU A 216 22.91 -12.71 6.16
CA LEU A 216 21.64 -12.84 5.44
C LEU A 216 20.44 -12.65 6.36
N GLU A 217 20.47 -13.24 7.54
CA GLU A 217 19.40 -13.16 8.55
C GLU A 217 19.28 -11.78 9.24
N GLN A 218 20.12 -10.81 8.91
CA GLN A 218 19.91 -9.41 9.26
C GLN A 218 18.88 -8.71 8.38
N SER A 219 18.59 -9.29 7.21
CA SER A 219 17.53 -8.78 6.33
C SER A 219 16.16 -8.98 6.95
N ALA A 220 15.31 -7.93 6.94
CA ALA A 220 13.93 -8.06 7.39
C ALA A 220 13.06 -8.99 6.52
N ALA A 221 13.55 -9.38 5.33
CA ALA A 221 12.86 -10.28 4.42
C ALA A 221 13.32 -11.74 4.53
N ILE A 222 14.28 -12.05 5.40
CA ILE A 222 14.84 -13.40 5.57
C ILE A 222 14.73 -13.79 7.03
N THR A 223 13.95 -14.83 7.29
CA THR A 223 13.73 -15.32 8.65
C THR A 223 14.83 -16.29 9.08
N GLU A 224 15.07 -17.33 8.28
CA GLU A 224 16.13 -18.31 8.55
C GLU A 224 16.58 -19.00 7.25
N VAL A 225 17.89 -19.17 7.09
CA VAL A 225 18.49 -19.84 5.96
C VAL A 225 19.51 -20.88 6.39
N ASP A 226 19.70 -21.91 5.56
CA ASP A 226 20.87 -22.78 5.61
C ASP A 226 21.83 -22.43 4.49
N VAL A 227 23.10 -22.21 4.84
CA VAL A 227 24.15 -21.84 3.90
C VAL A 227 25.19 -22.95 3.81
N THR A 228 25.47 -23.41 2.60
CA THR A 228 26.54 -24.40 2.34
C THR A 228 27.40 -23.98 1.15
N TYR A 229 28.67 -24.29 1.21
CA TYR A 229 29.64 -24.04 0.15
C TYR A 229 29.95 -25.30 -0.62
N SER A 230 30.13 -25.21 -1.93
CA SER A 230 30.46 -26.38 -2.76
C SER A 230 31.87 -26.89 -2.54
N ILE A 231 32.76 -26.02 -2.00
CA ILE A 231 34.16 -26.35 -1.74
C ILE A 231 34.39 -26.30 -0.21
N ASP A 232 34.94 -27.37 0.35
CA ASP A 232 35.29 -27.47 1.75
C ASP A 232 36.22 -26.32 2.18
N ASN A 233 35.95 -25.75 3.35
CA ASN A 233 36.67 -24.58 3.87
C ASN A 233 36.64 -23.34 2.96
N GLY A 234 35.74 -23.28 2.01
CA GLY A 234 35.51 -22.14 1.11
C GLY A 234 35.26 -20.82 1.83
N THR A 235 35.17 -19.76 1.08
CA THR A 235 34.80 -18.41 1.50
C THR A 235 33.70 -17.91 0.58
N ALA A 236 32.96 -16.88 0.97
CA ALA A 236 31.87 -16.32 0.20
C ALA A 236 32.28 -15.94 -1.25
N CYS A 237 33.53 -15.43 -1.41
CA CYS A 237 34.13 -15.22 -2.70
C CYS A 237 35.51 -15.90 -2.76
N THR A 238 35.95 -16.23 -3.97
CA THR A 238 37.25 -16.87 -4.26
C THR A 238 37.95 -16.15 -5.38
N THR A 239 39.28 -16.33 -5.51
CA THR A 239 40.09 -15.70 -6.58
C THR A 239 40.39 -16.66 -7.74
N ASP A 240 40.73 -17.90 -7.43
CA ASP A 240 41.31 -18.85 -8.40
C ASP A 240 40.45 -20.11 -8.60
N SER A 241 39.41 -20.27 -7.81
CA SER A 241 38.46 -21.41 -7.86
C SER A 241 37.03 -20.91 -7.81
N VAL A 242 36.10 -21.64 -8.40
CA VAL A 242 34.67 -21.33 -8.31
C VAL A 242 34.05 -22.07 -7.14
N ASN A 243 33.71 -21.33 -6.09
CA ASN A 243 32.87 -21.81 -5.02
C ASN A 243 31.43 -21.42 -5.32
N VAL A 244 30.51 -22.37 -5.35
CA VAL A 244 29.07 -22.15 -5.49
C VAL A 244 28.46 -22.17 -4.10
N VAL A 245 27.85 -21.05 -3.73
CA VAL A 245 27.20 -20.88 -2.42
C VAL A 245 25.74 -21.23 -2.56
N ARG A 246 25.29 -22.20 -1.78
CA ARG A 246 23.89 -22.62 -1.67
C ARG A 246 23.25 -21.92 -0.50
N ILE A 247 22.09 -21.32 -0.74
CA ILE A 247 21.22 -20.71 0.27
C ILE A 247 19.86 -21.41 0.19
N GLU A 248 19.47 -22.11 1.23
CA GLU A 248 18.15 -22.73 1.38
C GLU A 248 17.35 -21.94 2.42
N PHE A 249 16.16 -21.48 2.01
CA PHE A 249 15.25 -20.74 2.89
C PHE A 249 14.40 -21.74 3.67
N THR A 250 14.65 -21.86 4.97
CA THR A 250 14.05 -22.91 5.78
C THR A 250 12.77 -22.48 6.49
N GLN A 251 12.62 -21.19 6.78
CA GLN A 251 11.47 -20.62 7.48
C GLN A 251 10.70 -19.57 6.68
N ASP A 252 11.15 -19.29 5.46
CA ASP A 252 10.47 -18.44 4.51
C ASP A 252 9.85 -19.32 3.42
N PHE A 253 8.54 -19.29 3.28
CA PHE A 253 7.77 -20.21 2.46
C PHE A 253 7.35 -19.59 1.13
N GLY A 254 6.87 -20.40 0.21
CA GLY A 254 6.46 -19.95 -1.12
C GLY A 254 7.60 -19.89 -2.14
N SER A 255 7.29 -19.32 -3.30
CA SER A 255 8.27 -18.96 -4.32
C SER A 255 8.82 -17.58 -3.98
N LEU A 256 10.03 -17.53 -3.46
CA LEU A 256 10.65 -16.31 -3.00
C LEU A 256 11.23 -15.47 -4.15
N PRO A 257 11.31 -14.14 -4.01
CA PRO A 257 12.01 -13.29 -4.96
C PRO A 257 13.51 -13.61 -5.00
N PRO A 258 14.18 -13.39 -6.16
CA PRO A 258 15.61 -13.62 -6.28
C PRO A 258 16.41 -12.67 -5.38
N LEU A 259 17.50 -13.18 -4.84
CA LEU A 259 18.52 -12.35 -4.23
C LEU A 259 19.19 -11.49 -5.30
N VAL A 260 19.33 -10.20 -5.07
CA VAL A 260 19.95 -9.25 -5.99
C VAL A 260 21.19 -8.65 -5.34
N PRO A 261 22.39 -8.83 -5.94
CA PRO A 261 23.60 -8.27 -5.38
C PRO A 261 23.70 -6.76 -5.62
N LEU A 262 24.13 -6.03 -4.59
CA LEU A 262 24.71 -4.70 -4.69
C LEU A 262 26.21 -4.85 -4.42
N ASP A 263 27.02 -4.73 -5.46
CA ASP A 263 28.43 -5.07 -5.49
C ASP A 263 29.37 -3.91 -5.85
N ASP A 264 28.91 -2.67 -5.63
CA ASP A 264 29.66 -1.46 -5.94
C ASP A 264 31.03 -1.41 -5.23
N ASP A 265 31.16 -2.00 -4.04
CA ASP A 265 32.38 -2.07 -3.24
C ASP A 265 33.16 -3.40 -3.40
N LEU A 266 32.77 -4.24 -4.36
CA LEU A 266 33.37 -5.53 -4.60
C LEU A 266 34.44 -5.44 -5.69
N ALA A 267 35.66 -5.86 -5.37
CA ALA A 267 36.74 -5.97 -6.35
C ALA A 267 36.64 -7.29 -7.13
N GLY A 268 35.58 -7.46 -7.91
CA GLY A 268 35.29 -8.70 -8.63
C GLY A 268 33.93 -8.76 -9.25
N THR A 269 33.36 -9.95 -9.35
CA THR A 269 32.00 -10.19 -9.91
C THR A 269 31.24 -11.17 -9.06
N ILE A 270 29.92 -10.95 -8.97
CA ILE A 270 28.97 -11.88 -8.34
C ILE A 270 27.83 -12.18 -9.31
N GLN A 271 27.37 -13.42 -9.31
CA GLN A 271 26.21 -13.86 -10.09
C GLN A 271 25.29 -14.67 -9.18
N VAL A 272 23.98 -14.48 -9.34
CA VAL A 272 22.94 -15.18 -8.58
C VAL A 272 22.12 -16.03 -9.53
N SER A 273 21.71 -17.22 -9.09
CA SER A 273 20.76 -18.10 -9.79
C SER A 273 19.58 -18.38 -8.86
N ALA A 274 18.38 -18.01 -9.31
CA ALA A 274 17.11 -18.22 -8.62
C ALA A 274 15.96 -18.61 -9.58
N ASP A 275 16.31 -18.87 -10.87
CA ASP A 275 15.36 -19.05 -11.98
C ASP A 275 14.95 -20.53 -12.21
N GLY A 276 15.58 -21.46 -11.51
CA GLY A 276 15.38 -22.89 -11.70
C GLY A 276 15.97 -23.46 -13.01
N GLN A 277 16.75 -22.67 -13.75
CA GLN A 277 17.27 -23.02 -15.07
C GLN A 277 18.78 -22.79 -15.19
N THR A 278 19.29 -21.69 -14.67
CA THR A 278 20.73 -21.36 -14.76
C THR A 278 21.55 -22.33 -13.95
N VAL A 279 22.50 -23.00 -14.63
CA VAL A 279 23.44 -23.95 -14.04
C VAL A 279 24.71 -23.23 -13.62
N PHE A 280 25.09 -23.39 -12.36
CA PHE A 280 26.43 -23.01 -11.88
C PHE A 280 27.26 -24.27 -11.71
N THR A 281 28.47 -24.28 -12.26
CA THR A 281 29.41 -25.37 -12.11
C THR A 281 30.55 -24.88 -11.23
N ASP A 282 30.92 -25.64 -10.21
CA ASP A 282 32.07 -25.35 -9.35
C ASP A 282 33.41 -25.82 -9.95
N SER A 283 34.50 -25.53 -9.28
CA SER A 283 35.82 -25.95 -9.73
C SER A 283 36.08 -27.45 -9.65
N LEU A 284 35.23 -28.20 -8.99
CA LEU A 284 35.27 -29.67 -8.91
C LEU A 284 34.45 -30.33 -10.01
N GLY A 285 33.74 -29.54 -10.84
CA GLY A 285 32.88 -30.01 -11.92
C GLY A 285 31.46 -30.43 -11.47
N ALA A 286 31.05 -30.04 -10.28
CA ALA A 286 29.67 -30.26 -9.82
C ALA A 286 28.73 -29.15 -10.29
N ASP A 287 27.55 -29.55 -10.76
CA ASP A 287 26.53 -28.64 -11.27
C ASP A 287 25.44 -28.36 -10.21
N PHE A 288 25.05 -27.09 -10.13
CA PHE A 288 24.06 -26.56 -9.18
C PHE A 288 22.99 -25.78 -9.92
N VAL A 289 21.72 -26.13 -9.68
CA VAL A 289 20.53 -25.45 -10.25
C VAL A 289 19.62 -25.06 -9.11
N SER A 290 19.20 -23.80 -9.09
CA SER A 290 18.27 -23.26 -8.10
C SER A 290 16.92 -24.00 -8.14
N LYS A 291 16.21 -23.99 -7.02
CA LYS A 291 14.90 -24.63 -6.88
C LYS A 291 13.89 -23.64 -6.33
N LYS A 292 12.79 -23.49 -7.03
CA LYS A 292 11.68 -22.69 -6.53
C LYS A 292 10.98 -23.40 -5.37
N GLY A 293 10.68 -22.64 -4.33
CA GLY A 293 9.91 -23.10 -3.19
C GLY A 293 8.48 -23.48 -3.61
N THR A 294 7.99 -24.55 -3.02
CA THR A 294 6.63 -25.06 -3.27
C THR A 294 5.81 -25.23 -1.99
N LYS A 295 6.40 -24.97 -0.82
CA LYS A 295 5.65 -24.86 0.42
C LYS A 295 4.67 -23.69 0.31
N GLU A 296 3.48 -23.82 0.86
CA GLU A 296 2.54 -22.70 0.94
C GLU A 296 2.95 -21.71 2.02
N ASP A 297 2.60 -20.44 1.81
CA ASP A 297 2.63 -19.40 2.82
C ASP A 297 1.19 -18.91 3.05
N GLU A 298 0.39 -19.77 3.67
CA GLU A 298 -1.04 -19.52 3.89
C GLU A 298 -1.31 -19.06 5.32
N GLU A 299 -2.20 -18.09 5.49
CA GLU A 299 -2.65 -17.62 6.80
C GLU A 299 -3.16 -18.79 7.64
N CYS A 300 -2.63 -18.92 8.87
CA CYS A 300 -2.92 -20.06 9.74
C CYS A 300 -2.69 -21.41 9.07
N SER A 301 -1.70 -21.50 8.14
CA SER A 301 -1.36 -22.71 7.36
C SER A 301 -2.57 -23.32 6.64
N ASN A 302 -3.60 -22.51 6.33
CA ASN A 302 -4.89 -22.97 5.79
C ASN A 302 -5.61 -24.02 6.68
N ARG A 303 -5.22 -24.12 7.97
CA ARG A 303 -5.78 -25.06 8.96
C ARG A 303 -6.30 -24.37 10.20
N GLY A 304 -6.51 -23.07 10.12
CA GLY A 304 -7.05 -22.25 11.19
C GLY A 304 -7.86 -21.05 10.67
N ILE A 305 -8.54 -20.39 11.59
CA ILE A 305 -9.25 -19.14 11.37
C ILE A 305 -8.50 -18.04 12.12
N CYS A 306 -8.11 -17.00 11.41
CA CYS A 306 -7.40 -15.86 11.99
C CYS A 306 -8.32 -14.98 12.80
N ASN A 307 -7.93 -14.68 14.05
CA ASN A 307 -8.46 -13.56 14.81
C ASN A 307 -7.55 -12.32 14.59
N PRO A 308 -7.96 -11.35 13.77
CA PRO A 308 -7.09 -10.23 13.41
C PRO A 308 -6.90 -9.20 14.54
N PHE A 309 -7.62 -9.30 15.65
CA PHE A 309 -7.49 -8.37 16.78
C PHE A 309 -6.25 -8.66 17.62
N ASP A 310 -5.91 -9.92 17.80
CA ASP A 310 -4.79 -10.39 18.62
C ASP A 310 -3.72 -11.17 17.85
N ALA A 311 -3.94 -11.43 16.56
CA ALA A 311 -3.07 -12.21 15.68
C ALA A 311 -2.98 -13.69 16.07
N THR A 312 -4.06 -14.26 16.60
CA THR A 312 -4.08 -15.68 16.97
C THR A 312 -4.80 -16.50 15.90
N CYS A 313 -4.25 -17.66 15.57
CA CYS A 313 -4.92 -18.66 14.77
C CYS A 313 -5.74 -19.58 15.68
N LEU A 314 -7.05 -19.64 15.44
CA LEU A 314 -7.90 -20.68 15.98
C LEU A 314 -7.78 -21.90 15.07
N CYS A 315 -6.99 -22.89 15.47
CA CYS A 315 -6.77 -24.08 14.67
C CYS A 315 -8.06 -24.89 14.53
N LEU A 316 -8.30 -25.38 13.31
CA LEU A 316 -9.47 -26.21 13.03
C LEU A 316 -9.32 -27.56 13.67
N ASP A 317 -10.38 -28.00 14.32
CA ASP A 317 -10.41 -29.23 15.08
C ASP A 317 -11.62 -30.05 14.64
N THR A 318 -11.37 -31.28 14.23
CA THR A 318 -12.44 -32.22 13.88
C THR A 318 -12.76 -33.16 15.04
N ASN A 319 -11.79 -33.44 15.92
CA ASN A 319 -11.94 -34.41 17.01
C ASN A 319 -11.14 -34.08 18.29
N GLY A 320 -10.77 -32.82 18.52
CA GLY A 320 -9.93 -32.34 19.63
C GLY A 320 -8.44 -32.51 19.35
N ASP A 321 -7.72 -31.40 19.17
CA ASP A 321 -6.28 -31.34 18.90
C ASP A 321 -5.82 -31.86 17.52
N THR A 322 -6.62 -31.67 16.46
CA THR A 322 -6.24 -32.13 15.12
C THR A 322 -5.09 -31.34 14.55
N PHE A 323 -5.19 -30.01 14.56
CA PHE A 323 -4.13 -29.12 14.09
C PHE A 323 -3.57 -28.30 15.24
N LYS A 324 -2.24 -28.15 15.25
CA LYS A 324 -1.49 -27.40 16.25
C LYS A 324 -0.47 -26.49 15.59
N SER A 325 0.10 -25.60 16.40
CA SER A 325 1.22 -24.76 15.99
C SER A 325 2.41 -25.61 15.53
N SER A 326 3.06 -25.20 14.44
CA SER A 326 4.27 -25.85 13.92
C SER A 326 5.55 -25.17 14.42
N ASP A 327 6.69 -25.86 14.18
CA ASP A 327 8.03 -25.30 14.28
C ASP A 327 8.55 -24.78 12.93
N GLY A 328 7.76 -24.91 11.83
CA GLY A 328 8.13 -24.60 10.46
C GLY A 328 8.92 -25.68 9.75
N TYR A 329 9.31 -26.74 10.47
CA TYR A 329 10.03 -27.92 9.93
C TYR A 329 9.15 -29.16 9.85
N GLY A 330 7.83 -29.01 10.10
CA GLY A 330 6.88 -30.10 10.06
C GLY A 330 6.64 -30.80 11.41
N ASN A 331 7.18 -30.27 12.52
CA ASN A 331 6.93 -30.78 13.87
C ASN A 331 6.04 -29.81 14.66
N GLU A 332 5.52 -30.29 15.81
CA GLU A 332 4.82 -29.43 16.75
C GLU A 332 5.78 -28.36 17.32
N GLY A 333 5.32 -27.10 17.36
CA GLY A 333 6.13 -25.96 17.76
C GLY A 333 5.30 -24.78 18.28
N ASN A 334 5.83 -23.59 18.16
CA ASN A 334 5.27 -22.38 18.76
C ASN A 334 5.09 -21.19 17.79
N ARG A 335 5.06 -21.42 16.48
CA ARG A 335 4.83 -20.37 15.49
C ARG A 335 3.42 -19.75 15.58
N GLY A 336 2.45 -20.53 16.11
CA GLY A 336 1.05 -20.12 16.21
C GLY A 336 0.27 -20.25 14.91
N ASP A 337 0.75 -21.00 13.94
CA ASP A 337 0.31 -21.05 12.53
C ASP A 337 -0.63 -22.20 12.17
N CYS A 338 -0.92 -23.14 13.09
CA CYS A 338 -1.70 -24.37 12.84
C CYS A 338 -1.06 -25.33 11.80
N GLY A 339 0.23 -25.19 11.53
CA GLY A 339 0.98 -25.92 10.49
C GLY A 339 1.42 -27.34 10.88
N PHE A 340 0.94 -27.90 11.98
CA PHE A 340 1.24 -29.28 12.40
C PHE A 340 -0.05 -30.11 12.56
N ALA A 341 -0.11 -31.25 11.86
CA ALA A 341 -1.21 -32.20 11.98
C ALA A 341 -0.87 -33.24 13.05
N ALA A 342 -1.49 -33.16 14.24
CA ALA A 342 -1.23 -34.04 15.37
C ALA A 342 -1.94 -35.41 15.20
N THR A 343 -3.06 -35.44 14.50
CA THR A 343 -3.83 -36.65 14.24
C THR A 343 -4.19 -36.75 12.75
N ALA A 344 -4.35 -37.97 12.25
CA ALA A 344 -4.86 -38.19 10.91
C ALA A 344 -6.29 -37.65 10.78
N ILE A 345 -6.58 -36.98 9.67
CA ILE A 345 -7.94 -36.53 9.31
C ILE A 345 -8.50 -37.36 8.19
N ASP A 346 -9.80 -37.57 8.18
CA ASP A 346 -10.55 -38.34 7.20
C ASP A 346 -11.68 -37.54 6.54
N GLU A 347 -11.86 -36.27 6.96
CA GLU A 347 -12.84 -35.34 6.40
C GLU A 347 -12.32 -33.90 6.33
N CYS A 348 -12.92 -33.10 5.46
CA CYS A 348 -12.63 -31.68 5.39
C CYS A 348 -13.17 -30.93 6.61
N PRO A 349 -12.52 -29.80 7.01
CA PRO A 349 -12.92 -29.04 8.18
C PRO A 349 -14.30 -28.38 8.03
N GLY A 350 -14.91 -28.06 9.18
CA GLY A 350 -16.22 -27.42 9.33
C GLY A 350 -17.20 -28.32 10.05
N MET A 351 -18.34 -27.77 10.51
CA MET A 351 -19.41 -28.55 11.16
C MET A 351 -20.02 -29.63 10.23
N THR A 352 -19.98 -29.37 8.96
CA THR A 352 -20.15 -30.31 7.84
C THR A 352 -19.00 -30.02 6.90
N ALA A 353 -18.58 -30.98 6.08
CA ALA A 353 -17.47 -30.80 5.16
C ALA A 353 -17.54 -29.45 4.44
N CYS A 354 -16.50 -28.60 4.61
CA CYS A 354 -16.42 -27.23 4.08
C CYS A 354 -17.63 -26.35 4.48
N SER A 355 -18.17 -26.53 5.69
CA SER A 355 -19.33 -25.82 6.22
C SER A 355 -20.54 -25.83 5.28
N GLY A 356 -20.62 -26.82 4.37
CA GLY A 356 -21.66 -26.90 3.32
C GLY A 356 -21.58 -25.77 2.27
N ALA A 357 -20.51 -24.97 2.27
CA ALA A 357 -20.31 -23.81 1.41
C ALA A 357 -19.07 -23.94 0.49
N GLY A 358 -18.59 -25.17 0.27
CA GLY A 358 -17.44 -25.47 -0.57
C GLY A 358 -17.38 -26.92 -1.02
N ILE A 359 -16.36 -27.26 -1.78
CA ILE A 359 -16.06 -28.61 -2.27
C ILE A 359 -14.81 -29.08 -1.54
N CYS A 360 -14.88 -30.27 -0.95
CA CYS A 360 -13.78 -30.95 -0.28
C CYS A 360 -12.87 -31.65 -1.28
N ASP A 361 -11.58 -31.36 -1.27
CA ASP A 361 -10.55 -32.17 -1.92
C ASP A 361 -10.13 -33.29 -0.95
N LEU A 362 -10.51 -34.50 -1.24
CA LEU A 362 -10.23 -35.68 -0.40
C LEU A 362 -8.75 -36.11 -0.41
N SER A 363 -7.91 -35.55 -1.27
CA SER A 363 -6.47 -35.88 -1.30
C SER A 363 -5.68 -35.05 -0.30
N THR A 364 -6.09 -33.81 -0.06
CA THR A 364 -5.44 -32.87 0.85
C THR A 364 -6.36 -32.43 1.98
N TYR A 365 -7.62 -32.84 1.95
CA TYR A 365 -8.68 -32.38 2.87
C TYR A 365 -8.78 -30.84 2.91
N ARG A 366 -8.59 -30.21 1.75
CA ARG A 366 -8.69 -28.76 1.56
C ARG A 366 -10.06 -28.39 1.02
N CYS A 367 -10.60 -27.28 1.52
CA CYS A 367 -11.87 -26.76 1.04
C CYS A 367 -11.67 -25.76 -0.11
N SER A 368 -12.37 -25.98 -1.21
CA SER A 368 -12.54 -25.00 -2.28
C SER A 368 -13.89 -24.31 -2.09
N CYS A 369 -13.87 -23.07 -1.56
CA CYS A 369 -15.07 -22.37 -1.17
C CYS A 369 -15.91 -21.90 -2.36
N ALA A 370 -17.23 -21.99 -2.22
CA ALA A 370 -18.17 -21.42 -3.17
C ALA A 370 -18.06 -19.87 -3.17
N LYS A 371 -18.47 -19.25 -4.28
CA LYS A 371 -18.44 -17.80 -4.45
C LYS A 371 -19.18 -17.12 -3.28
N GLY A 372 -18.52 -16.15 -2.64
CA GLY A 372 -19.06 -15.43 -1.49
C GLY A 372 -18.68 -16.03 -0.13
N PHE A 373 -17.88 -17.10 -0.12
CA PHE A 373 -17.35 -17.73 1.08
C PHE A 373 -15.83 -17.79 1.07
N THR A 374 -15.23 -17.84 2.24
CA THR A 374 -13.78 -17.88 2.46
C THR A 374 -13.47 -18.52 3.82
N GLY A 375 -12.19 -18.60 4.16
CA GLY A 375 -11.69 -19.30 5.35
C GLY A 375 -11.34 -20.74 5.04
N ALA A 376 -10.52 -21.36 5.87
CA ALA A 376 -10.02 -22.71 5.65
C ALA A 376 -11.14 -23.77 5.62
N ASP A 377 -12.27 -23.48 6.28
CA ASP A 377 -13.48 -24.32 6.33
C ASP A 377 -14.68 -23.73 5.58
N CYS A 378 -14.51 -22.65 4.82
CA CYS A 378 -15.56 -21.90 4.12
C CYS A 378 -16.69 -21.35 5.02
N SER A 379 -16.46 -21.17 6.32
CA SER A 379 -17.45 -20.62 7.23
C SER A 379 -17.58 -19.09 7.14
N LEU A 380 -16.54 -18.42 6.64
CA LEU A 380 -16.51 -16.96 6.55
C LEU A 380 -17.11 -16.47 5.24
N ARG A 381 -17.61 -15.25 5.25
CA ARG A 381 -18.14 -14.59 4.07
C ARG A 381 -17.12 -13.62 3.48
N THR A 382 -17.04 -13.57 2.13
CA THR A 382 -16.26 -12.54 1.45
C THR A 382 -17.02 -11.23 1.39
N CYS A 383 -16.35 -10.12 1.69
CA CYS A 383 -16.91 -8.79 1.49
C CYS A 383 -16.87 -8.39 0.01
N PRO A 384 -17.79 -7.53 -0.45
CA PRO A 384 -17.70 -6.95 -1.77
C PRO A 384 -16.36 -6.24 -1.98
N LYS A 385 -15.78 -6.41 -3.16
CA LYS A 385 -14.51 -5.77 -3.54
C LYS A 385 -14.77 -4.62 -4.49
N GLY A 386 -14.02 -3.52 -4.33
CA GLY A 386 -13.97 -2.38 -5.21
C GLY A 386 -12.52 -1.99 -5.49
N LEU A 387 -12.31 -0.98 -6.34
CA LEU A 387 -10.99 -0.45 -6.58
C LEU A 387 -10.46 0.22 -5.32
N ALA A 388 -9.24 -0.12 -4.93
CA ALA A 388 -8.58 0.49 -3.79
C ALA A 388 -8.10 1.90 -4.14
N TRP A 389 -8.24 2.84 -3.21
CA TRP A 389 -7.71 4.19 -3.33
C TRP A 389 -6.20 4.22 -3.08
N PHE A 390 -5.70 3.26 -2.30
CA PHE A 390 -4.30 3.09 -1.96
C PHE A 390 -4.02 1.59 -1.85
N SER A 391 -3.07 1.09 -2.64
CA SER A 391 -2.73 -0.33 -2.69
C SER A 391 -1.32 -0.53 -3.23
N TYR A 392 -0.77 -1.73 -3.03
CA TYR A 392 0.44 -2.14 -3.73
C TYR A 392 0.22 -2.12 -5.24
N PRO A 393 1.20 -1.67 -6.02
CA PRO A 393 1.13 -1.75 -7.48
C PRO A 393 0.97 -3.22 -7.90
N SER A 394 -0.04 -3.50 -8.72
CA SER A 394 -0.29 -4.88 -9.20
C SER A 394 0.53 -5.26 -10.41
N GLU A 395 0.97 -4.26 -11.18
CA GLU A 395 1.85 -4.43 -12.34
C GLU A 395 2.80 -3.25 -12.43
N ALA A 396 4.03 -3.55 -12.78
CA ALA A 396 5.10 -2.59 -12.76
C ALA A 396 5.01 -1.61 -13.94
N VAL A 397 4.89 -0.34 -13.65
CA VAL A 397 5.41 0.70 -14.54
C VAL A 397 6.87 0.91 -14.16
N TRP A 398 7.78 0.38 -14.98
CA TRP A 398 9.21 0.42 -14.74
C TRP A 398 9.80 1.79 -15.06
N LYS A 399 10.78 2.21 -14.29
CA LYS A 399 11.69 3.25 -14.71
C LYS A 399 12.51 2.70 -15.90
N SER A 400 12.04 2.95 -17.13
CA SER A 400 12.86 2.74 -18.30
C SER A 400 13.95 3.80 -18.30
N THR A 401 15.19 3.40 -18.30
CA THR A 401 16.35 4.28 -18.53
C THR A 401 16.44 4.79 -19.96
N SER A 402 15.50 4.38 -20.82
CA SER A 402 15.33 4.89 -22.20
C SER A 402 13.94 5.53 -22.31
N GLY A 403 13.92 6.85 -22.55
CA GLY A 403 12.72 7.67 -22.57
C GLY A 403 11.65 7.24 -23.56
N LEU A 404 10.43 7.68 -23.22
CA LEU A 404 9.19 7.71 -24.01
C LEU A 404 8.44 6.36 -24.19
N GLY A 405 7.41 6.20 -23.41
CA GLY A 405 6.35 5.22 -23.65
C GLY A 405 5.06 5.63 -22.94
N HIS A 406 4.02 5.85 -23.71
CA HIS A 406 2.67 6.13 -23.26
C HIS A 406 2.16 5.03 -22.31
N SER A 407 1.73 5.41 -21.12
CA SER A 407 1.09 4.51 -20.18
C SER A 407 -0.42 4.57 -20.34
N SER A 408 -1.01 3.46 -20.73
CA SER A 408 -2.45 3.23 -20.61
C SER A 408 -2.74 2.78 -19.17
N LEU A 409 -3.60 3.54 -18.49
CA LEU A 409 -4.11 3.21 -17.15
C LEU A 409 -5.02 1.98 -17.24
N HIS A 410 -4.55 0.85 -16.79
CA HIS A 410 -5.41 -0.30 -16.49
C HIS A 410 -5.76 -0.32 -15.00
N ALA A 411 -7.04 -0.46 -14.75
CA ALA A 411 -7.61 -0.56 -13.40
C ALA A 411 -6.97 -1.72 -12.62
N ILE A 412 -6.52 -1.41 -11.41
CA ILE A 412 -5.85 -2.35 -10.50
C ILE A 412 -6.94 -3.14 -9.77
N GLU A 413 -7.01 -4.45 -9.98
CA GLU A 413 -7.74 -5.35 -9.09
C GLU A 413 -6.90 -5.57 -7.82
N PRO A 414 -7.47 -5.37 -6.62
CA PRO A 414 -6.78 -5.71 -5.39
C PRO A 414 -6.83 -7.23 -5.20
N THR A 415 -5.96 -7.95 -5.88
CA THR A 415 -5.71 -9.33 -5.54
C THR A 415 -4.58 -9.37 -4.53
N ARG A 416 -4.84 -9.89 -3.34
CA ARG A 416 -3.79 -10.43 -2.49
C ARG A 416 -3.04 -11.45 -3.33
N ARG A 417 -1.92 -11.09 -3.90
CA ARG A 417 -0.94 -12.02 -4.42
C ARG A 417 0.34 -11.84 -3.63
N TRP A 418 0.50 -12.73 -2.73
CA TRP A 418 1.83 -13.18 -2.37
C TRP A 418 2.39 -13.98 -3.55
N PRO A 419 3.68 -13.92 -3.87
CA PRO A 419 4.26 -14.73 -4.93
C PRO A 419 4.11 -16.21 -4.58
N GLY A 420 3.42 -16.99 -5.41
CA GLY A 420 3.35 -18.42 -5.20
C GLY A 420 2.20 -19.21 -5.85
N HIS A 421 1.31 -18.63 -6.65
CA HIS A 421 0.30 -19.44 -7.34
C HIS A 421 0.51 -19.50 -8.86
N PRO A 422 0.57 -20.71 -9.45
CA PRO A 422 0.68 -20.89 -10.90
C PRO A 422 -0.61 -20.45 -11.61
N THR A 423 -0.46 -19.75 -12.72
CA THR A 423 -1.54 -19.33 -13.60
C THR A 423 -2.17 -20.53 -14.32
N PRO A 424 -3.50 -20.65 -14.38
CA PRO A 424 -4.13 -21.50 -15.40
C PRO A 424 -4.13 -20.76 -16.75
N SER A 425 -3.37 -21.30 -17.69
CA SER A 425 -3.47 -20.91 -19.10
C SER A 425 -4.81 -21.37 -19.68
N SER A 426 -5.67 -20.44 -20.06
CA SER A 426 -6.64 -20.69 -21.13
C SER A 426 -7.03 -19.39 -21.83
N ARG A 427 -6.47 -19.20 -23.02
CA ARG A 427 -7.01 -18.30 -24.03
C ARG A 427 -8.39 -18.76 -24.45
N ARG A 428 -9.39 -17.90 -24.37
CA ARG A 428 -10.49 -17.84 -25.35
C ARG A 428 -10.90 -16.39 -25.54
N SER A 429 -10.70 -15.94 -26.74
CA SER A 429 -11.26 -14.71 -27.33
C SER A 429 -12.78 -14.82 -27.37
N TYR A 430 -13.48 -13.76 -26.93
CA TYR A 430 -14.83 -13.46 -27.41
C TYR A 430 -14.97 -11.94 -27.54
N GLY A 431 -15.51 -11.57 -28.70
CA GLY A 431 -15.60 -10.24 -29.23
C GLY A 431 -16.66 -9.33 -28.59
N ASP A 432 -16.53 -8.13 -28.98
CA ASP A 432 -17.31 -6.93 -28.78
C ASP A 432 -18.82 -7.07 -28.56
N ASN A 433 -19.33 -6.35 -27.54
CA ASN A 433 -20.59 -5.61 -27.65
C ASN A 433 -20.69 -4.58 -26.52
N ILE A 434 -20.48 -3.32 -26.92
CA ILE A 434 -20.74 -2.15 -26.08
C ILE A 434 -22.23 -1.83 -26.19
N ALA A 435 -22.94 -1.93 -25.10
CA ALA A 435 -24.26 -1.35 -24.94
C ALA A 435 -24.23 -0.29 -23.83
N SER A 436 -24.39 0.94 -24.27
CA SER A 436 -24.56 2.15 -23.48
C SER A 436 -25.76 2.05 -22.54
N MET A 437 -25.56 2.21 -21.24
CA MET A 437 -26.64 2.55 -20.30
C MET A 437 -26.38 3.91 -19.67
N ALA A 438 -27.21 4.87 -20.07
CA ALA A 438 -27.30 6.18 -19.45
C ALA A 438 -28.04 6.09 -18.11
N TRP A 439 -27.53 6.79 -17.10
CA TRP A 439 -28.19 6.98 -15.79
C TRP A 439 -29.01 8.28 -15.83
N PRO A 440 -30.23 8.30 -15.26
CA PRO A 440 -31.00 9.52 -15.11
C PRO A 440 -30.54 10.33 -13.89
N PRO A 441 -30.69 11.66 -13.90
CA PRO A 441 -30.29 12.53 -12.78
C PRO A 441 -31.37 12.51 -11.69
N HIS A 442 -30.98 12.20 -10.46
CA HIS A 442 -31.83 12.40 -9.29
C HIS A 442 -31.65 13.81 -8.70
N ALA A 443 -32.78 14.50 -8.57
CA ALA A 443 -32.91 15.80 -7.96
C ALA A 443 -32.59 15.74 -6.45
N ILE A 444 -31.82 16.72 -5.98
CA ILE A 444 -31.56 16.96 -4.56
C ILE A 444 -32.69 17.86 -4.02
N GLU A 445 -33.49 17.33 -3.15
CA GLU A 445 -34.51 18.05 -2.41
C GLU A 445 -33.88 18.62 -1.12
N GLN A 446 -33.86 19.94 -1.03
CA GLN A 446 -33.44 20.67 0.17
C GLN A 446 -34.52 20.63 1.22
N THR A 447 -34.23 20.02 2.37
CA THR A 447 -35.11 20.17 3.56
C THR A 447 -34.36 20.96 4.62
N GLN A 448 -34.78 22.19 4.80
CA GLN A 448 -34.41 23.04 5.93
C GLN A 448 -35.06 22.50 7.22
N LEU A 449 -34.30 22.28 8.25
CA LEU A 449 -34.81 22.10 9.61
C LEU A 449 -34.26 23.19 10.55
N ARG A 450 -35.23 23.94 11.05
CA ARG A 450 -35.08 25.05 12.01
C ARG A 450 -34.60 24.53 13.37
N ARG A 451 -33.72 25.36 13.98
CA ARG A 451 -33.37 25.32 15.41
C ARG A 451 -34.60 25.60 16.26
N GLN A 452 -34.77 24.83 17.32
CA GLN A 452 -35.42 25.29 18.55
C GLN A 452 -34.69 24.73 19.78
N HIS A 453 -34.24 25.67 20.61
CA HIS A 453 -33.77 25.47 21.99
C HIS A 453 -34.92 24.98 22.87
N ARG A 454 -34.65 24.08 23.80
CA ARG A 454 -35.10 24.20 25.19
C ARG A 454 -34.32 23.32 26.17
N VAL A 455 -34.13 23.90 27.31
CA VAL A 455 -33.38 23.55 28.51
C VAL A 455 -34.27 22.71 29.47
N ASP A 456 -33.61 22.09 30.46
CA ASP A 456 -34.11 21.48 31.72
C ASP A 456 -34.36 19.97 31.62
N GLY A 457 -33.74 19.12 32.40
CA GLY A 457 -33.44 19.09 33.82
C GLY A 457 -33.85 17.73 34.36
N VAL A 458 -33.01 17.12 35.22
CA VAL A 458 -33.31 16.15 36.29
C VAL A 458 -33.44 14.65 35.96
N GLY A 459 -32.65 13.86 36.65
CA GLY A 459 -33.01 12.57 37.23
C GLY A 459 -32.30 11.32 36.71
N ARG A 460 -31.31 10.84 37.49
CA ARG A 460 -30.88 9.41 37.45
C ARG A 460 -31.95 8.54 38.05
N PRO A 461 -32.10 7.28 37.61
CA PRO A 461 -31.77 6.18 38.52
C PRO A 461 -30.95 5.04 37.92
N ASN A 462 -30.19 4.39 38.79
CA ASN A 462 -29.48 3.13 38.62
C ASN A 462 -30.44 2.01 38.20
N PHE A 463 -30.03 1.17 37.27
CA PHE A 463 -30.47 -0.22 37.20
C PHE A 463 -29.28 -1.12 36.82
N ASP A 464 -28.90 -1.98 37.76
CA ASP A 464 -28.09 -3.15 37.55
C ASP A 464 -28.83 -4.15 36.65
N PHE A 465 -28.19 -4.58 35.57
CA PHE A 465 -28.59 -5.79 34.88
C PHE A 465 -27.39 -6.67 34.62
N HIS A 466 -27.30 -7.75 35.38
CA HIS A 466 -26.55 -8.94 35.02
C HIS A 466 -27.09 -9.51 33.71
N ALA A 467 -26.27 -9.53 32.67
CA ALA A 467 -26.50 -10.33 31.46
C ALA A 467 -25.22 -11.10 31.15
N GLY A 468 -25.34 -12.41 31.13
CA GLY A 468 -24.28 -13.33 30.77
C GLY A 468 -23.86 -13.22 29.30
N PRO A 469 -22.76 -13.87 28.90
CA PRO A 469 -22.15 -13.66 27.59
C PRO A 469 -23.01 -14.24 26.48
N LYS A 470 -23.60 -13.38 25.65
CA LYS A 470 -24.10 -13.78 24.33
C LYS A 470 -22.94 -13.67 23.36
N THR A 471 -22.43 -14.81 22.96
CA THR A 471 -21.57 -14.94 21.78
C THR A 471 -22.37 -14.56 20.54
N THR A 472 -22.23 -13.34 20.08
CA THR A 472 -22.64 -12.94 18.74
C THR A 472 -21.37 -12.70 17.94
N SER A 473 -21.00 -13.69 17.14
CA SER A 473 -20.06 -13.51 16.04
C SER A 473 -20.73 -12.62 15.00
N ALA A 474 -20.54 -11.31 15.11
CA ALA A 474 -20.90 -10.39 14.06
C ALA A 474 -19.65 -10.15 13.23
N THR A 475 -19.49 -10.95 12.15
CA THR A 475 -18.60 -10.57 11.05
C THR A 475 -19.29 -9.44 10.29
N THR A 476 -19.05 -8.21 10.70
CA THR A 476 -19.46 -7.02 9.95
C THR A 476 -18.40 -6.73 8.90
N CYS A 477 -18.80 -6.80 7.63
CA CYS A 477 -18.04 -6.23 6.52
C CYS A 477 -17.98 -4.70 6.60
#